data_17b337fa4c1d73668f2c86948382ff00
#
_entry.id   17b337fa4c1d73668f2c86948382ff00
#
_cell.length_a   1.000
_cell.length_b   1.000
_cell.length_c   1.000
_cell.angle_alpha   90.00
_cell.angle_beta   90.00
_cell.angle_gamma   90.00
#
_symmetry.space_group_name_H-M   'P 1'
#
loop_
_entity.id
_entity.type
_entity.pdbx_description
1 polymer ?
#
loop_
_entity_poly.entity_id
_entity_poly.type
_entity_poly.pdbx_seq_one_letter_code
_entity_poly.pdbx_strand_id
1 'polypeptide(L)'
;MVACRRRATLVARVADSARERAFPTLPARACRHPRTGEYSLTSIARTERRIVPTCGEPQAGIGQPAWMSVALAERGVRRFGRGESNPRIVEYNGCTNLVGYDDKVSWCSSFINWCFSRVGIPGTGSALARSWLEWGRTLSEPAYGCVVVLMRDRPTSWKGHVGFYLRHDEERVYLFGGNQRGAVREHAYARSRLLAYRWPDERGPG
;
A
#
# COMPACT_ATOMS: atom_id res chain seq x y z
N MET A 1 14.99 -32.64 -69.30
CA MET A 1 13.99 -32.98 -68.28
C MET A 1 14.63 -32.83 -66.89
N VAL A 2 14.37 -31.75 -66.20
CA VAL A 2 14.92 -31.47 -64.88
C VAL A 2 13.75 -31.26 -63.91
N ALA A 3 13.64 -32.18 -62.96
CA ALA A 3 12.55 -32.19 -61.99
C ALA A 3 12.78 -31.14 -60.89
N CYS A 4 11.86 -30.19 -60.76
CA CYS A 4 11.86 -29.20 -59.71
C CYS A 4 11.27 -29.79 -58.45
N ARG A 5 12.10 -30.01 -57.41
CA ARG A 5 11.63 -30.42 -56.09
C ARG A 5 11.22 -29.18 -55.29
N ARG A 6 9.93 -29.05 -54.98
CA ARG A 6 9.37 -28.06 -54.05
C ARG A 6 9.71 -28.48 -52.62
N ARG A 7 10.41 -27.62 -51.88
CA ARG A 7 10.59 -27.70 -50.42
C ARG A 7 9.35 -27.13 -49.76
N ALA A 8 8.63 -27.95 -49.03
CA ALA A 8 7.57 -27.52 -48.14
C ALA A 8 8.21 -26.94 -46.86
N THR A 9 7.96 -25.65 -46.60
CA THR A 9 8.38 -24.98 -45.37
C THR A 9 7.33 -25.28 -44.29
N LEU A 10 7.73 -26.07 -43.28
CA LEU A 10 6.92 -26.37 -42.11
C LEU A 10 6.96 -25.14 -41.18
N VAL A 11 5.87 -24.38 -41.13
CA VAL A 11 5.69 -23.29 -40.17
C VAL A 11 5.23 -23.95 -38.87
N ALA A 12 6.14 -24.07 -37.94
CA ALA A 12 5.84 -24.47 -36.54
C ALA A 12 5.04 -23.33 -35.88
N ARG A 13 3.76 -23.58 -35.57
CA ARG A 13 2.96 -22.73 -34.69
C ARG A 13 3.47 -22.94 -33.27
N VAL A 14 4.14 -21.92 -32.74
CA VAL A 14 4.43 -21.83 -31.31
C VAL A 14 3.10 -21.48 -30.63
N ALA A 15 2.49 -22.45 -29.97
CA ALA A 15 1.34 -22.23 -29.09
C ALA A 15 1.85 -21.49 -27.84
N ASP A 16 1.43 -20.24 -27.73
CA ASP A 16 1.63 -19.39 -26.58
C ASP A 16 0.75 -19.90 -25.42
N SER A 17 1.32 -20.75 -24.55
CA SER A 17 0.68 -21.20 -23.34
C SER A 17 0.98 -20.19 -22.22
N ALA A 18 0.31 -19.04 -22.25
CA ALA A 18 0.17 -18.19 -21.08
C ALA A 18 -0.67 -18.93 -20.04
N ARG A 19 -0.01 -19.77 -19.23
CA ARG A 19 -0.60 -20.30 -18.01
C ARG A 19 -0.77 -19.14 -17.04
N GLU A 20 -1.97 -18.58 -16.98
CA GLU A 20 -2.45 -17.81 -15.85
C GLU A 20 -2.30 -18.66 -14.60
N ARG A 21 -1.26 -18.39 -13.82
CA ARG A 21 -1.17 -18.92 -12.46
C ARG A 21 -2.14 -18.12 -11.61
N ALA A 22 -3.35 -18.61 -11.47
CA ALA A 22 -4.28 -18.16 -10.46
C ALA A 22 -3.63 -18.40 -9.09
N PHE A 23 -3.30 -17.32 -8.39
CA PHE A 23 -2.88 -17.41 -7.00
C PHE A 23 -4.10 -17.74 -6.15
N PRO A 24 -4.02 -18.77 -5.26
CA PRO A 24 -5.12 -19.09 -4.39
C PRO A 24 -5.45 -17.90 -3.49
N THR A 25 -6.69 -17.46 -3.51
CA THR A 25 -7.25 -16.52 -2.53
C THR A 25 -7.34 -17.24 -1.19
N LEU A 26 -6.40 -16.95 -0.29
CA LEU A 26 -6.49 -17.39 1.09
C LEU A 26 -7.56 -16.57 1.82
N PRO A 27 -8.39 -17.19 2.67
CA PRO A 27 -9.34 -16.47 3.51
C PRO A 27 -8.58 -15.51 4.41
N ALA A 28 -9.10 -14.29 4.58
CA ALA A 28 -8.55 -13.25 5.42
C ALA A 28 -8.41 -13.76 6.87
N ARG A 29 -7.25 -14.32 7.19
CA ARG A 29 -6.91 -14.60 8.59
C ARG A 29 -6.66 -13.27 9.26
N ALA A 30 -7.50 -12.92 10.24
CA ALA A 30 -7.29 -11.78 11.11
C ALA A 30 -5.86 -11.84 11.68
N CYS A 31 -5.08 -10.77 11.50
CA CYS A 31 -3.76 -10.65 12.12
C CYS A 31 -3.93 -10.85 13.62
N ARG A 32 -3.41 -11.95 14.18
CA ARG A 32 -3.54 -12.24 15.62
C ARG A 32 -2.84 -11.14 16.40
N HIS A 33 -3.57 -10.50 17.33
CA HIS A 33 -3.04 -9.53 18.26
C HIS A 33 -2.11 -10.21 19.27
N PRO A 34 -0.91 -9.67 19.57
CA PRO A 34 -0.30 -9.84 20.88
C PRO A 34 -1.11 -9.00 21.88
N ARG A 35 -1.37 -9.57 23.03
CA ARG A 35 -2.15 -8.96 24.13
C ARG A 35 -1.55 -7.63 24.55
N THR A 36 -2.42 -6.65 24.73
CA THR A 36 -2.14 -5.30 25.23
C THR A 36 -1.43 -5.34 26.59
N GLY A 37 -0.22 -4.79 26.65
CA GLY A 37 0.38 -4.37 27.92
C GLY A 37 -0.21 -3.02 28.31
N GLU A 38 -0.73 -2.93 29.53
CA GLU A 38 -1.27 -1.72 30.13
C GLU A 38 -0.18 -0.66 30.28
N TYR A 39 -0.38 0.50 29.66
CA TYR A 39 0.44 1.68 29.96
C TYR A 39 -0.32 2.62 30.89
N SER A 40 0.22 2.76 32.11
CA SER A 40 -0.24 3.67 33.13
C SER A 40 -0.05 5.13 32.68
N LEU A 41 -1.13 5.91 32.80
CA LEU A 41 -1.13 7.35 32.56
C LEU A 41 -0.70 8.09 33.80
N THR A 42 0.51 8.64 33.86
CA THR A 42 0.89 9.66 34.84
C THR A 42 0.76 11.05 34.23
N SER A 43 -0.06 11.84 34.88
CA SER A 43 -0.36 13.26 34.69
C SER A 43 0.90 14.13 34.73
N ILE A 44 1.07 15.03 33.77
CA ILE A 44 1.93 16.22 33.87
C ILE A 44 1.19 17.47 33.43
N ALA A 45 1.29 18.49 34.29
CA ALA A 45 0.56 19.73 34.31
C ALA A 45 0.85 20.68 33.13
N ARG A 46 -0.13 21.46 32.90
CA ARG A 46 -0.38 22.57 31.99
C ARG A 46 0.62 23.72 32.11
N THR A 47 1.14 24.20 30.98
CA THR A 47 1.64 25.58 30.83
C THR A 47 1.15 26.11 29.51
N GLU A 48 0.24 27.08 29.57
CA GLU A 48 -0.33 27.76 28.40
C GLU A 48 0.69 28.72 27.82
N ARG A 49 1.09 28.52 26.54
CA ARG A 49 1.65 29.56 25.69
C ARG A 49 0.73 29.80 24.51
N ARG A 50 0.26 31.02 24.43
CA ARG A 50 -0.54 31.56 23.35
C ARG A 50 0.30 31.54 22.05
N ILE A 51 -0.06 30.65 21.11
CA ILE A 51 0.60 30.57 19.79
C ILE A 51 -0.33 31.25 18.79
N VAL A 52 0.24 32.21 18.07
CA VAL A 52 -0.40 32.91 16.93
C VAL A 52 -0.47 31.92 15.79
N PRO A 53 -1.59 31.76 15.06
CA PRO A 53 -1.71 30.76 14.00
C PRO A 53 -0.90 31.18 12.78
N THR A 54 0.11 30.38 12.44
CA THR A 54 0.77 30.42 11.13
C THR A 54 -0.03 29.56 10.16
N CYS A 55 -0.19 30.09 8.94
CA CYS A 55 -0.95 29.50 7.84
C CYS A 55 -0.50 28.07 7.53
N GLY A 56 -1.41 27.07 7.57
CA GLY A 56 -1.23 25.79 6.87
C GLY A 56 -1.02 24.52 7.67
N GLU A 57 -1.32 24.47 8.98
CA GLU A 57 -1.41 23.15 9.65
C GLU A 57 -2.80 22.52 9.40
N PRO A 58 -2.87 21.21 9.03
CA PRO A 58 -4.14 20.52 8.93
C PRO A 58 -4.76 20.46 10.33
N GLN A 59 -5.92 21.10 10.49
CA GLN A 59 -6.68 21.09 11.74
C GLN A 59 -6.98 19.64 12.14
N ALA A 60 -6.43 19.22 13.28
CA ALA A 60 -6.85 18.01 13.98
C ALA A 60 -8.26 18.29 14.57
N GLY A 61 -9.29 18.04 13.76
CA GLY A 61 -10.68 18.24 14.15
C GLY A 61 -11.60 17.45 13.22
N ILE A 62 -12.39 16.55 13.79
CA ILE A 62 -13.54 15.87 13.20
C ILE A 62 -13.28 15.35 11.79
N GLY A 63 -12.69 14.14 11.68
CA GLY A 63 -12.63 13.44 10.40
C GLY A 63 -11.35 12.76 10.00
N GLN A 64 -10.31 12.71 10.84
CA GLN A 64 -9.13 11.92 10.49
C GLN A 64 -9.49 10.43 10.53
N PRO A 65 -9.32 9.68 9.42
CA PRO A 65 -9.60 8.25 9.41
C PRO A 65 -8.75 7.50 10.45
N ALA A 66 -9.35 6.54 11.17
CA ALA A 66 -8.66 5.81 12.24
C ALA A 66 -7.37 5.11 11.77
N TRP A 67 -7.35 4.60 10.52
CA TRP A 67 -6.15 4.00 9.94
C TRP A 67 -4.99 4.98 9.73
N MET A 68 -5.26 6.28 9.61
CA MET A 68 -4.21 7.30 9.50
C MET A 68 -3.46 7.47 10.83
N SER A 69 -4.15 7.41 11.97
CA SER A 69 -3.51 7.42 13.28
C SER A 69 -2.57 6.22 13.45
N VAL A 70 -3.03 5.02 13.02
CA VAL A 70 -2.20 3.80 13.00
C VAL A 70 -1.00 3.98 12.08
N ALA A 71 -1.21 4.48 10.86
CA ALA A 71 -0.13 4.66 9.88
C ALA A 71 0.92 5.66 10.37
N LEU A 72 0.51 6.79 10.93
CA LEU A 72 1.41 7.85 11.41
C LEU A 72 2.25 7.40 12.61
N ALA A 73 1.72 6.53 13.47
CA ALA A 73 2.46 5.93 14.59
C ALA A 73 3.65 5.07 14.13
N GLU A 74 3.61 4.53 12.91
CA GLU A 74 4.69 3.74 12.32
C GLU A 74 5.78 4.57 11.62
N ARG A 75 5.69 5.90 11.68
CA ARG A 75 6.66 6.80 11.06
C ARG A 75 8.09 6.46 11.46
N GLY A 76 8.98 6.30 10.48
CA GLY A 76 10.39 6.00 10.71
C GLY A 76 10.74 4.52 10.76
N VAL A 77 9.76 3.60 10.82
CA VAL A 77 10.03 2.17 10.64
C VAL A 77 10.70 1.97 9.29
N ARG A 78 11.86 1.30 9.29
CA ARG A 78 12.67 1.11 8.07
C ARG A 78 13.22 -0.30 7.98
N ARG A 79 13.47 -0.76 6.75
CA ARG A 79 14.18 -2.01 6.53
C ARG A 79 15.57 -1.95 7.12
N PHE A 80 16.06 -3.08 7.63
CA PHE A 80 17.41 -3.21 8.14
C PHE A 80 18.43 -3.44 7.00
N GLY A 81 19.70 -3.38 7.35
CA GLY A 81 20.82 -3.67 6.47
C GLY A 81 20.89 -5.12 6.02
N ARG A 82 22.04 -5.52 5.46
CA ARG A 82 22.27 -6.91 5.05
C ARG A 82 22.28 -7.84 6.25
N GLY A 83 21.66 -9.01 6.10
CA GLY A 83 21.68 -10.08 7.09
C GLY A 83 20.58 -10.02 8.15
N GLU A 84 19.90 -8.90 8.31
CA GLU A 84 18.87 -8.73 9.30
C GLU A 84 17.55 -8.31 8.66
N SER A 85 16.44 -8.66 9.28
CA SER A 85 15.10 -8.24 8.87
C SER A 85 14.41 -7.50 10.01
N ASN A 86 13.79 -6.36 9.68
CA ASN A 86 12.99 -5.64 10.66
C ASN A 86 11.72 -6.45 10.98
N PRO A 87 11.54 -6.93 12.21
CA PRO A 87 10.40 -7.77 12.58
C PRO A 87 9.06 -7.05 12.37
N ARG A 88 9.03 -5.72 12.48
CA ARG A 88 7.83 -4.93 12.23
C ARG A 88 7.40 -4.98 10.75
N ILE A 89 8.34 -4.97 9.81
CA ILE A 89 8.03 -5.11 8.39
C ILE A 89 7.61 -6.54 8.05
N VAL A 90 8.20 -7.54 8.70
CA VAL A 90 7.75 -8.94 8.60
C VAL A 90 6.30 -9.09 9.09
N GLU A 91 5.90 -8.37 10.15
CA GLU A 91 4.51 -8.31 10.62
C GLU A 91 3.59 -7.71 9.55
N TYR A 92 3.98 -6.61 8.87
CA TYR A 92 3.19 -6.07 7.76
C TYR A 92 3.00 -7.10 6.64
N ASN A 93 4.07 -7.82 6.27
CA ASN A 93 4.02 -8.86 5.26
C ASN A 93 3.06 -10.00 5.62
N GLY A 94 2.89 -10.28 6.92
CA GLY A 94 1.93 -11.26 7.44
C GLY A 94 0.46 -10.93 7.15
N CYS A 95 0.14 -9.70 6.77
CA CYS A 95 -1.20 -9.28 6.37
C CYS A 95 -1.48 -9.46 4.85
N THR A 96 -0.56 -10.10 4.12
CA THR A 96 -0.67 -10.34 2.68
C THR A 96 -0.20 -11.76 2.31
N ASN A 97 -0.14 -12.05 1.03
CA ASN A 97 0.44 -13.30 0.49
C ASN A 97 1.98 -13.40 0.67
N LEU A 98 2.62 -12.47 1.40
CA LEU A 98 4.04 -12.49 1.74
C LEU A 98 4.29 -12.97 3.19
N VAL A 99 3.43 -13.81 3.75
CA VAL A 99 3.64 -14.41 5.08
C VAL A 99 5.01 -15.11 5.11
N GLY A 100 5.84 -14.75 6.11
CA GLY A 100 7.19 -15.32 6.28
C GLY A 100 8.29 -14.69 5.43
N TYR A 101 7.97 -13.75 4.54
CA TYR A 101 8.98 -13.01 3.79
C TYR A 101 9.63 -11.92 4.64
N ASP A 102 10.90 -11.66 4.35
CA ASP A 102 11.72 -10.63 5.01
C ASP A 102 11.34 -9.20 4.57
N ASP A 103 12.09 -8.21 5.06
CA ASP A 103 11.90 -6.79 4.74
C ASP A 103 12.55 -6.34 3.41
N LYS A 104 13.12 -7.27 2.63
CA LYS A 104 13.78 -6.98 1.33
C LYS A 104 12.78 -6.98 0.17
N VAL A 105 11.63 -7.62 0.32
CA VAL A 105 10.55 -7.59 -0.67
C VAL A 105 9.89 -6.21 -0.73
N SER A 106 9.02 -5.99 -1.70
CA SER A 106 8.23 -4.74 -1.80
C SER A 106 7.05 -4.82 -0.83
N TRP A 107 7.02 -3.99 0.21
CA TRP A 107 6.04 -4.03 1.30
C TRP A 107 5.13 -2.79 1.39
N CYS A 108 5.01 -1.98 0.32
CA CYS A 108 4.10 -0.83 0.34
C CYS A 108 2.63 -1.24 0.51
N SER A 109 2.17 -2.27 -0.20
CA SER A 109 0.82 -2.82 -0.05
C SER A 109 0.64 -3.55 1.28
N SER A 110 1.66 -4.27 1.74
CA SER A 110 1.64 -4.94 3.05
C SER A 110 1.39 -3.95 4.20
N PHE A 111 2.04 -2.79 4.16
CA PHE A 111 1.84 -1.71 5.13
C PHE A 111 0.39 -1.22 5.15
N ILE A 112 -0.21 -0.96 3.98
CA ILE A 112 -1.60 -0.50 3.88
C ILE A 112 -2.57 -1.58 4.41
N ASN A 113 -2.39 -2.85 4.01
CA ASN A 113 -3.18 -3.98 4.52
C ASN A 113 -3.08 -4.07 6.05
N TRP A 114 -1.88 -3.93 6.61
CA TRP A 114 -1.65 -3.94 8.05
C TRP A 114 -2.37 -2.77 8.75
N CYS A 115 -2.27 -1.54 8.24
CA CYS A 115 -2.96 -0.39 8.83
C CYS A 115 -4.48 -0.60 8.88
N PHE A 116 -5.08 -1.09 7.80
CA PHE A 116 -6.52 -1.38 7.75
C PHE A 116 -6.92 -2.52 8.69
N SER A 117 -6.12 -3.58 8.80
CA SER A 117 -6.40 -4.68 9.73
C SER A 117 -6.44 -4.23 11.19
N ARG A 118 -5.64 -3.20 11.55
CA ARG A 118 -5.61 -2.64 12.92
C ARG A 118 -6.89 -1.89 13.30
N VAL A 119 -7.69 -1.50 12.33
CA VAL A 119 -8.98 -0.80 12.52
C VAL A 119 -10.18 -1.63 12.03
N GLY A 120 -9.99 -2.93 11.80
CA GLY A 120 -11.06 -3.84 11.42
C GLY A 120 -11.56 -3.70 9.98
N ILE A 121 -10.83 -2.99 9.11
CA ILE A 121 -11.18 -2.84 7.70
C ILE A 121 -10.49 -3.93 6.88
N PRO A 122 -11.22 -4.74 6.10
CA PRO A 122 -10.62 -5.71 5.19
C PRO A 122 -9.79 -4.99 4.12
N GLY A 123 -8.51 -5.35 4.00
CA GLY A 123 -7.66 -4.92 2.89
C GLY A 123 -7.75 -5.87 1.70
N THR A 124 -6.81 -5.76 0.76
CA THR A 124 -6.77 -6.64 -0.42
C THR A 124 -6.15 -8.02 -0.12
N GLY A 125 -5.45 -8.19 1.00
CA GLY A 125 -4.66 -9.38 1.31
C GLY A 125 -3.50 -9.63 0.35
N SER A 126 -3.24 -8.73 -0.60
CA SER A 126 -2.24 -8.85 -1.65
C SER A 126 -1.09 -7.87 -1.45
N ALA A 127 0.14 -8.35 -1.70
CA ALA A 127 1.33 -7.51 -1.72
C ALA A 127 1.44 -6.64 -2.98
N LEU A 128 0.63 -6.89 -4.01
CA LEU A 128 0.62 -6.13 -5.24
C LEU A 128 -0.05 -4.77 -5.02
N ALA A 129 0.67 -3.68 -5.27
CA ALA A 129 0.12 -2.33 -5.14
C ALA A 129 -1.11 -2.09 -6.04
N ARG A 130 -1.19 -2.76 -7.19
CA ARG A 130 -2.33 -2.61 -8.12
C ARG A 130 -3.57 -3.40 -7.71
N SER A 131 -3.49 -4.30 -6.73
CA SER A 131 -4.70 -4.95 -6.20
C SER A 131 -5.68 -3.94 -5.60
N TRP A 132 -5.19 -2.77 -5.21
CA TRP A 132 -6.00 -1.69 -4.69
C TRP A 132 -6.85 -0.98 -5.74
N LEU A 133 -6.64 -1.22 -7.04
CA LEU A 133 -7.50 -0.66 -8.10
C LEU A 133 -8.93 -1.22 -8.05
N GLU A 134 -9.09 -2.45 -7.56
CA GLU A 134 -10.39 -3.13 -7.45
C GLU A 134 -10.96 -3.11 -6.02
N TRP A 135 -10.28 -2.43 -5.08
CA TRP A 135 -10.68 -2.39 -3.68
C TRP A 135 -11.52 -1.17 -3.34
N GLY A 136 -12.59 -1.37 -2.57
CA GLY A 136 -13.44 -0.29 -2.09
C GLY A 136 -14.06 0.55 -3.22
N ARG A 137 -14.53 1.75 -2.93
CA ARG A 137 -15.10 2.67 -3.92
C ARG A 137 -14.05 3.62 -4.51
N THR A 138 -14.25 4.01 -5.77
CA THR A 138 -13.43 5.03 -6.42
C THR A 138 -13.84 6.42 -5.93
N LEU A 139 -12.85 7.30 -5.72
CA LEU A 139 -13.09 8.72 -5.51
C LEU A 139 -12.69 9.50 -6.77
N SER A 140 -13.51 10.49 -7.15
CA SER A 140 -13.18 11.47 -8.20
C SER A 140 -12.14 12.48 -7.73
N GLU A 141 -12.25 12.90 -6.47
CA GLU A 141 -11.33 13.81 -5.80
C GLU A 141 -10.71 13.13 -4.57
N PRO A 142 -9.44 13.42 -4.25
CA PRO A 142 -8.79 12.81 -3.11
C PRO A 142 -9.31 13.35 -1.79
N ALA A 143 -9.50 12.45 -0.83
CA ALA A 143 -9.72 12.79 0.57
C ALA A 143 -8.50 12.40 1.41
N TYR A 144 -8.18 13.16 2.46
CA TYR A 144 -7.10 12.83 3.38
C TYR A 144 -7.20 11.39 3.90
N GLY A 145 -6.13 10.62 3.73
CA GLY A 145 -6.09 9.21 4.11
C GLY A 145 -6.68 8.24 3.09
N CYS A 146 -7.20 8.70 1.94
CA CYS A 146 -7.59 7.75 0.88
C CYS A 146 -6.38 6.98 0.35
N VAL A 147 -6.62 5.78 -0.14
CA VAL A 147 -5.59 4.96 -0.78
C VAL A 147 -5.33 5.51 -2.18
N VAL A 148 -4.07 5.83 -2.47
CA VAL A 148 -3.61 6.29 -3.78
C VAL A 148 -2.82 5.20 -4.45
N VAL A 149 -3.24 4.82 -5.65
CA VAL A 149 -2.53 3.84 -6.47
C VAL A 149 -1.76 4.56 -7.57
N LEU A 150 -0.47 4.30 -7.65
CA LEU A 150 0.42 4.90 -8.64
C LEU A 150 1.00 3.83 -9.57
N MET A 151 1.14 4.14 -10.85
CA MET A 151 1.98 3.36 -11.75
C MET A 151 3.46 3.58 -11.39
N ARG A 152 4.28 2.55 -11.60
CA ARG A 152 5.72 2.63 -11.38
C ARG A 152 6.49 2.88 -12.68
N ASP A 153 6.17 2.14 -13.73
CA ASP A 153 6.85 2.23 -15.03
C ASP A 153 5.92 2.83 -16.09
N ARG A 154 4.89 2.09 -16.50
CA ARG A 154 3.92 2.42 -17.55
C ARG A 154 2.50 2.00 -17.15
N PRO A 155 1.44 2.56 -17.75
CA PRO A 155 0.05 2.26 -17.36
C PRO A 155 -0.30 0.77 -17.40
N THR A 156 0.23 0.02 -18.34
CA THR A 156 -0.03 -1.43 -18.54
C THR A 156 0.86 -2.34 -17.68
N SER A 157 1.85 -1.80 -16.94
CA SER A 157 2.74 -2.60 -16.11
C SER A 157 1.99 -3.08 -14.86
N TRP A 158 2.27 -4.33 -14.42
CA TRP A 158 1.78 -4.84 -13.15
C TRP A 158 2.42 -4.14 -11.93
N LYS A 159 3.55 -3.46 -12.12
CA LYS A 159 4.25 -2.73 -11.08
C LYS A 159 3.50 -1.45 -10.70
N GLY A 160 3.48 -1.16 -9.42
CA GLY A 160 2.85 0.03 -8.86
C GLY A 160 3.47 0.45 -7.55
N HIS A 161 2.92 1.51 -6.99
CA HIS A 161 3.13 1.92 -5.61
C HIS A 161 1.78 2.30 -5.00
N VAL A 162 1.65 2.17 -3.68
CA VAL A 162 0.44 2.51 -2.95
C VAL A 162 0.81 3.22 -1.65
N GLY A 163 0.00 4.19 -1.27
CA GLY A 163 0.15 4.96 -0.03
C GLY A 163 -1.13 5.69 0.31
N PHE A 164 -1.19 6.28 1.50
CA PHE A 164 -2.29 7.13 1.93
C PHE A 164 -2.06 8.56 1.45
N TYR A 165 -3.09 9.18 0.90
CA TYR A 165 -3.08 10.57 0.46
C TYR A 165 -2.94 11.54 1.65
N LEU A 166 -2.03 12.51 1.51
CA LEU A 166 -1.91 13.63 2.44
C LEU A 166 -2.41 14.94 1.80
N ARG A 167 -1.83 15.31 0.68
CA ARG A 167 -2.10 16.54 -0.08
C ARG A 167 -1.52 16.42 -1.49
N HIS A 168 -1.81 17.39 -2.32
CA HIS A 168 -1.16 17.54 -3.63
C HIS A 168 -0.94 19.02 -3.97
N ASP A 169 -0.08 19.28 -4.92
CA ASP A 169 0.05 20.52 -5.69
C ASP A 169 -0.21 20.23 -7.18
N GLU A 170 0.11 21.16 -8.06
CA GLU A 170 -0.13 21.01 -9.50
C GLU A 170 0.63 19.83 -10.12
N GLU A 171 1.85 19.57 -9.65
CA GLU A 171 2.77 18.59 -10.24
C GLU A 171 2.83 17.28 -9.45
N ARG A 172 2.60 17.32 -8.13
CA ARG A 172 2.92 16.22 -7.21
C ARG A 172 1.75 15.85 -6.33
N VAL A 173 1.71 14.56 -5.99
CA VAL A 173 0.90 14.01 -4.91
C VAL A 173 1.82 13.55 -3.78
N TYR A 174 1.48 13.91 -2.55
CA TYR A 174 2.23 13.57 -1.34
C TYR A 174 1.52 12.45 -0.62
N LEU A 175 2.23 11.34 -0.45
CA LEU A 175 1.70 10.13 0.18
C LEU A 175 2.45 9.82 1.47
N PHE A 176 1.71 9.31 2.44
CA PHE A 176 2.29 8.63 3.58
C PHE A 176 2.16 7.12 3.40
N GLY A 177 3.24 6.36 3.54
CA GLY A 177 3.18 4.92 3.28
C GLY A 177 4.46 4.18 3.54
N GLY A 178 4.36 2.86 3.42
CA GLY A 178 5.46 1.92 3.57
C GLY A 178 6.34 1.83 2.34
N ASN A 179 7.56 1.37 2.56
CA ASN A 179 8.59 1.15 1.52
C ASN A 179 8.92 2.39 0.66
N GLN A 180 8.70 3.58 1.20
CA GLN A 180 9.09 4.84 0.57
C GLN A 180 10.57 5.10 0.84
N ARG A 181 11.44 4.74 -0.12
CA ARG A 181 12.90 4.63 0.05
C ARG A 181 13.28 3.70 1.21
N GLY A 182 12.54 2.59 1.36
CA GLY A 182 12.79 1.56 2.38
C GLY A 182 12.33 1.93 3.79
N ALA A 183 11.45 2.93 3.94
CA ALA A 183 10.91 3.35 5.23
C ALA A 183 9.42 3.69 5.17
N VAL A 184 8.77 3.75 6.34
CA VAL A 184 7.47 4.38 6.53
C VAL A 184 7.69 5.89 6.68
N ARG A 185 7.22 6.65 5.71
CA ARG A 185 7.44 8.11 5.66
C ARG A 185 6.51 8.78 4.67
N GLU A 186 6.51 10.11 4.66
CA GLU A 186 5.98 10.90 3.57
C GLU A 186 6.94 10.90 2.38
N HIS A 187 6.39 10.87 1.16
CA HIS A 187 7.14 11.05 -0.07
C HIS A 187 6.26 11.63 -1.17
N ALA A 188 6.87 12.48 -2.02
CA ALA A 188 6.20 13.10 -3.16
C ALA A 188 6.41 12.30 -4.45
N TYR A 189 5.36 12.19 -5.25
CA TYR A 189 5.36 11.52 -6.55
C TYR A 189 4.75 12.44 -7.61
N ALA A 190 5.19 12.33 -8.86
CA ALA A 190 4.56 13.06 -9.96
C ALA A 190 3.09 12.64 -10.12
N ARG A 191 2.18 13.61 -10.25
CA ARG A 191 0.73 13.35 -10.43
C ARG A 191 0.43 12.57 -11.71
N SER A 192 1.27 12.69 -12.73
CA SER A 192 1.17 11.89 -13.97
C SER A 192 1.25 10.37 -13.73
N ARG A 193 1.70 9.93 -12.55
CA ARG A 193 1.73 8.51 -12.16
C ARG A 193 0.44 8.01 -11.54
N LEU A 194 -0.53 8.89 -11.27
CA LEU A 194 -1.79 8.55 -10.62
C LEU A 194 -2.60 7.58 -11.48
N LEU A 195 -3.13 6.53 -10.84
CA LEU A 195 -4.07 5.59 -11.45
C LEU A 195 -5.45 5.72 -10.81
N ALA A 196 -5.53 5.79 -9.48
CA ALA A 196 -6.81 5.88 -8.78
C ALA A 196 -6.66 6.42 -7.36
N TYR A 197 -7.74 7.01 -6.87
CA TYR A 197 -8.05 7.23 -5.47
C TYR A 197 -9.11 6.22 -5.03
N ARG A 198 -8.90 5.56 -3.89
CA ARG A 198 -9.79 4.52 -3.39
C ARG A 198 -10.11 4.75 -1.92
N TRP A 199 -11.33 4.42 -1.54
CA TRP A 199 -11.85 4.59 -0.17
C TRP A 199 -12.54 3.32 0.28
N PRO A 200 -12.50 2.95 1.56
CA PRO A 200 -13.24 1.81 2.04
C PRO A 200 -14.72 1.91 1.68
N ASP A 201 -15.36 0.79 1.34
CA ASP A 201 -16.80 0.75 1.24
C ASP A 201 -17.42 0.96 2.63
N GLU A 202 -18.52 1.71 2.69
CA GLU A 202 -19.24 1.98 3.96
C GLU A 202 -19.95 0.74 4.50
N ARG A 203 -20.04 -0.31 3.72
CA ARG A 203 -20.61 -1.59 4.12
C ARG A 203 -19.57 -2.38 4.89
N GLY A 204 -19.75 -2.48 6.20
CA GLY A 204 -19.09 -3.48 7.01
C GLY A 204 -19.33 -4.88 6.42
N PRO A 205 -18.52 -5.88 6.79
CA PRO A 205 -18.76 -7.26 6.36
C PRO A 205 -20.18 -7.65 6.74
N GLY A 206 -21.00 -7.99 5.72
CA GLY A 206 -22.30 -8.65 5.91
C GLY A 206 -22.11 -10.03 6.52
#